data_da6305809b7c31c9155446479264e72e
#
_entry.id   da6305809b7c31c9155446479264e72e
#
_cell.length_a   1.000
_cell.length_b   1.000
_cell.length_c   1.000
_cell.angle_alpha   90.00
_cell.angle_beta   90.00
_cell.angle_gamma   90.00
#
_symmetry.space_group_name_H-M   'P 1'
#
loop_
_entity.id
_entity.type
_entity.pdbx_description
1 polymer ?
#
loop_
_entity_poly.entity_id
_entity_poly.type
_entity_poly.pdbx_seq_one_letter_code
_entity_poly.pdbx_strand_id
1 'polypeptide(L)'
;KIIELMQPFVEEGRLLERSYETINNSINDFVFIEEDNQIIACAGLKLYQEENVGEIYAVVVSKKFHNTDTSTRLMELLIDKASRLNLSSVFALSKYGGRFFFRFEFVESELSSLPKLRQKSYDYARKSVIYSRYI
;
A
#
# COMPACT_ATOMS: atom_id res chain seq x y z
N LYS A 1 -4.30 16.39 -4.45
CA LYS A 1 -3.40 15.66 -5.35
C LYS A 1 -3.50 14.15 -5.22
N ILE A 2 -3.49 13.62 -3.98
CA ILE A 2 -3.57 12.16 -3.75
C ILE A 2 -4.92 11.62 -4.22
N ILE A 3 -6.01 12.28 -3.91
CA ILE A 3 -7.35 11.86 -4.30
C ILE A 3 -7.49 11.84 -5.82
N GLU A 4 -6.97 12.86 -6.50
CA GLU A 4 -6.96 12.92 -7.97
C GLU A 4 -6.18 11.77 -8.59
N LEU A 5 -5.04 11.43 -7.99
CA LEU A 5 -4.23 10.31 -8.46
C LEU A 5 -4.94 8.97 -8.31
N MET A 6 -5.71 8.79 -7.23
CA MET A 6 -6.43 7.56 -6.94
C MET A 6 -7.70 7.37 -7.76
N GLN A 7 -8.33 8.45 -8.21
CA GLN A 7 -9.66 8.40 -8.79
C GLN A 7 -9.80 7.39 -9.95
N PRO A 8 -8.90 7.31 -10.93
CA PRO A 8 -9.02 6.31 -12.00
C PRO A 8 -9.04 4.86 -11.48
N PHE A 9 -8.31 4.57 -10.41
CA PHE A 9 -8.25 3.22 -9.83
C PHE A 9 -9.50 2.89 -9.03
N VAL A 10 -10.11 3.88 -8.38
CA VAL A 10 -11.40 3.72 -7.72
C VAL A 10 -12.48 3.38 -8.75
N GLU A 11 -12.52 4.12 -9.86
CA GLU A 11 -13.47 3.90 -10.95
C GLU A 11 -13.31 2.53 -11.60
N GLU A 12 -12.08 2.01 -11.67
CA GLU A 12 -11.79 0.68 -12.17
C GLU A 12 -12.07 -0.43 -11.14
N GLY A 13 -12.47 -0.08 -9.92
CA GLY A 13 -12.73 -1.03 -8.85
C GLY A 13 -11.47 -1.63 -8.22
N ARG A 14 -10.30 -1.06 -8.48
CA ARG A 14 -9.02 -1.54 -7.93
C ARG A 14 -8.76 -1.08 -6.52
N LEU A 15 -9.27 0.09 -6.15
CA LEU A 15 -9.10 0.68 -4.83
C LEU A 15 -10.47 0.97 -4.22
N LEU A 16 -10.52 0.92 -2.90
CA LEU A 16 -11.66 1.43 -2.16
C LEU A 16 -11.61 2.95 -2.15
N GLU A 17 -12.76 3.59 -2.31
CA GLU A 17 -12.85 5.03 -2.20
C GLU A 17 -12.46 5.49 -0.80
N ARG A 18 -11.71 6.60 -0.72
CA ARG A 18 -11.32 7.22 0.53
C ARG A 18 -11.75 8.67 0.55
N SER A 19 -12.32 9.11 1.67
CA SER A 19 -12.69 10.50 1.82
C SER A 19 -11.44 11.39 1.91
N TYR A 20 -11.59 12.65 1.55
CA TYR A 20 -10.53 13.65 1.69
C TYR A 20 -9.99 13.70 3.12
N GLU A 21 -10.88 13.67 4.10
CA GLU A 21 -10.49 13.72 5.52
C GLU A 21 -9.64 12.51 5.91
N THR A 22 -10.02 11.32 5.46
CA THR A 22 -9.26 10.09 5.75
C THR A 22 -7.83 10.20 5.21
N ILE A 23 -7.66 10.63 3.97
CA ILE A 23 -6.34 10.79 3.35
C ILE A 23 -5.55 11.87 4.09
N ASN A 24 -6.18 13.01 4.37
CA ASN A 24 -5.49 14.12 5.01
C ASN A 24 -5.01 13.77 6.42
N ASN A 25 -5.79 13.01 7.18
CA ASN A 25 -5.41 12.58 8.53
C ASN A 25 -4.28 11.54 8.52
N SER A 26 -4.11 10.83 7.42
CA SER A 26 -3.10 9.77 7.28
C SER A 26 -1.89 10.20 6.45
N ILE A 27 -1.71 11.49 6.20
CA ILE A 27 -0.68 11.97 5.28
C ILE A 27 0.74 11.55 5.68
N ASN A 28 1.01 11.42 6.97
CA ASN A 28 2.32 10.99 7.47
C ASN A 28 2.64 9.52 7.18
N ASP A 29 1.62 8.72 6.83
CA ASP A 29 1.82 7.33 6.42
C ASP A 29 2.40 7.24 5.01
N PHE A 30 2.24 8.29 4.19
CA PHE A 30 2.47 8.20 2.76
C PHE A 30 3.90 8.47 2.36
N VAL A 31 4.35 7.74 1.34
CA VAL A 31 5.53 8.06 0.55
C VAL A 31 5.07 8.48 -0.84
N PHE A 32 5.84 9.35 -1.48
CA PHE A 32 5.47 9.94 -2.77
C PHE A 32 6.65 9.92 -3.72
N ILE A 33 6.35 9.86 -5.02
CA ILE A 33 7.32 10.13 -6.07
C ILE A 33 6.80 11.31 -6.85
N GLU A 34 7.63 12.34 -7.01
CA GLU A 34 7.31 13.54 -7.78
C GLU A 34 8.18 13.64 -9.01
N GLU A 35 7.57 14.09 -10.11
CA GLU A 35 8.28 14.51 -11.32
C GLU A 35 7.60 15.76 -11.87
N ASP A 36 8.39 16.74 -12.30
CA ASP A 36 7.91 18.01 -12.85
C ASP A 36 6.86 18.67 -11.97
N ASN A 37 7.11 18.68 -10.65
CA ASN A 37 6.24 19.26 -9.63
C ASN A 37 4.87 18.58 -9.51
N GLN A 38 4.74 17.35 -10.01
CA GLN A 38 3.52 16.56 -9.89
C GLN A 38 3.80 15.26 -9.14
N ILE A 39 2.84 14.86 -8.31
CA ILE A 39 2.90 13.55 -7.67
C ILE A 39 2.48 12.50 -8.70
N ILE A 40 3.39 11.60 -9.03
CA ILE A 40 3.14 10.55 -10.03
C ILE A 40 2.90 9.17 -9.41
N ALA A 41 3.23 9.02 -8.14
CA ALA A 41 3.00 7.77 -7.40
C ALA A 41 2.90 8.05 -5.92
N CYS A 42 2.14 7.22 -5.23
CA CYS A 42 2.07 7.27 -3.76
C CYS A 42 1.70 5.90 -3.20
N ALA A 43 2.01 5.72 -1.92
CA ALA A 43 1.55 4.57 -1.16
C ALA A 43 1.61 4.92 0.33
N GLY A 44 0.71 4.33 1.11
CA GLY A 44 0.69 4.48 2.56
C GLY A 44 1.34 3.30 3.26
N LEU A 45 1.90 3.55 4.43
CA LEU A 45 2.40 2.51 5.33
C LEU A 45 1.82 2.78 6.71
N LYS A 46 0.79 2.02 7.07
CA LYS A 46 0.11 2.16 8.37
C LYS A 46 0.78 1.26 9.40
N LEU A 47 1.13 1.84 10.54
CA LEU A 47 1.85 1.16 11.60
C LEU A 47 0.88 0.45 12.56
N TYR A 48 1.16 -0.82 12.85
CA TYR A 48 0.52 -1.59 13.92
C TYR A 48 1.57 -1.86 14.99
N GLN A 49 1.59 -1.01 16.01
CA GLN A 49 2.68 -0.98 16.99
C GLN A 49 2.78 -2.24 17.83
N GLU A 50 1.65 -2.84 18.22
CA GLU A 50 1.67 -4.03 19.08
C GLU A 50 2.41 -5.20 18.43
N GLU A 51 2.18 -5.42 17.13
CA GLU A 51 2.81 -6.51 16.40
C GLU A 51 4.08 -6.08 15.69
N ASN A 52 4.37 -4.79 15.68
CA ASN A 52 5.53 -4.21 15.00
C ASN A 52 5.55 -4.52 13.50
N VAL A 53 4.40 -4.36 12.85
CA VAL A 53 4.24 -4.58 11.41
C VAL A 53 3.61 -3.36 10.76
N GLY A 54 3.78 -3.23 9.45
CA GLY A 54 3.18 -2.16 8.67
C GLY A 54 2.26 -2.69 7.58
N GLU A 55 1.19 -1.99 7.32
CA GLU A 55 0.31 -2.28 6.19
C GLU A 55 0.57 -1.30 5.06
N ILE A 56 0.93 -1.85 3.89
CA ILE A 56 1.05 -1.08 2.65
C ILE A 56 -0.37 -0.94 2.07
N TYR A 57 -0.80 0.28 1.82
CA TYR A 57 -2.13 0.54 1.29
C TYR A 57 -2.12 1.71 0.32
N ALA A 58 -3.20 1.83 -0.45
CA ALA A 58 -3.39 2.93 -1.41
C ALA A 58 -2.21 3.11 -2.36
N VAL A 59 -1.67 2.00 -2.88
CA VAL A 59 -0.56 2.01 -3.84
C VAL A 59 -1.10 2.46 -5.19
N VAL A 60 -0.62 3.60 -5.67
CA VAL A 60 -1.05 4.19 -6.94
C VAL A 60 0.14 4.71 -7.71
N VAL A 61 0.20 4.38 -8.99
CA VAL A 61 1.15 4.94 -9.94
C VAL A 61 0.33 5.53 -11.11
N SER A 62 0.63 6.78 -11.46
CA SER A 62 -0.04 7.43 -12.60
C SER A 62 0.10 6.57 -13.87
N LYS A 63 -0.96 6.49 -14.66
CA LYS A 63 -0.99 5.65 -15.87
C LYS A 63 0.14 5.98 -16.86
N LYS A 64 0.58 7.23 -16.91
CA LYS A 64 1.71 7.63 -17.75
C LYS A 64 3.03 6.96 -17.38
N PHE A 65 3.14 6.49 -16.13
CA PHE A 65 4.37 5.92 -15.57
C PHE A 65 4.26 4.42 -15.32
N HIS A 66 3.19 3.78 -15.77
CA HIS A 66 3.12 2.32 -15.85
C HIS A 66 4.18 1.85 -16.85
N ASN A 67 4.74 0.67 -16.65
CA ASN A 67 5.83 0.12 -17.47
C ASN A 67 7.15 0.90 -17.37
N THR A 68 7.31 1.70 -16.33
CA THR A 68 8.58 2.35 -15.97
C THR A 68 9.09 1.75 -14.67
N ASP A 69 10.21 2.27 -14.16
CA ASP A 69 10.75 1.85 -12.87
C ASP A 69 10.07 2.51 -11.67
N THR A 70 9.01 3.29 -11.89
CA THR A 70 8.35 4.06 -10.82
C THR A 70 7.80 3.17 -9.72
N SER A 71 7.15 2.05 -10.05
CA SER A 71 6.64 1.13 -9.04
C SER A 71 7.75 0.49 -8.21
N THR A 72 8.89 0.20 -8.84
CA THR A 72 10.06 -0.32 -8.14
C THR A 72 10.61 0.71 -7.15
N ARG A 73 10.75 1.96 -7.59
CA ARG A 73 11.20 3.07 -6.74
C ARG A 73 10.24 3.27 -5.56
N LEU A 74 8.94 3.18 -5.81
CA LEU A 74 7.93 3.32 -4.76
C LEU A 74 8.07 2.22 -3.71
N MET A 75 8.21 0.97 -4.14
CA MET A 75 8.40 -0.15 -3.21
C MET A 75 9.68 0.00 -2.41
N GLU A 76 10.77 0.44 -3.04
CA GLU A 76 12.03 0.69 -2.34
C GLU A 76 11.86 1.75 -1.24
N LEU A 77 11.10 2.81 -1.49
CA LEU A 77 10.79 3.82 -0.48
C LEU A 77 9.99 3.24 0.69
N LEU A 78 9.01 2.37 0.40
CA LEU A 78 8.21 1.73 1.44
C LEU A 78 9.05 0.79 2.31
N ILE A 79 9.87 -0.04 1.70
CA ILE A 79 10.74 -0.98 2.42
C ILE A 79 11.78 -0.21 3.23
N ASP A 80 12.37 0.84 2.68
CA ASP A 80 13.30 1.70 3.40
C ASP A 80 12.64 2.35 4.62
N LYS A 81 11.43 2.86 4.46
CA LYS A 81 10.66 3.43 5.58
C LYS A 81 10.39 2.39 6.66
N ALA A 82 9.96 1.19 6.27
CA ALA A 82 9.72 0.09 7.21
C ALA A 82 10.98 -0.29 7.96
N SER A 83 12.11 -0.35 7.27
CA SER A 83 13.41 -0.66 7.87
C SER A 83 13.81 0.41 8.88
N ARG A 84 13.66 1.69 8.54
CA ARG A 84 13.96 2.80 9.46
C ARG A 84 13.07 2.81 10.70
N LEU A 85 11.85 2.34 10.58
CA LEU A 85 10.92 2.19 11.70
C LEU A 85 11.14 0.90 12.50
N ASN A 86 12.11 0.08 12.10
CA ASN A 86 12.43 -1.21 12.73
C ASN A 86 11.25 -2.18 12.76
N LEU A 87 10.43 -2.18 11.71
CA LEU A 87 9.33 -3.12 11.59
C LEU A 87 9.85 -4.53 11.32
N SER A 88 9.15 -5.54 11.83
CA SER A 88 9.51 -6.94 11.60
C SER A 88 9.04 -7.43 10.23
N SER A 89 7.92 -6.92 9.74
CA SER A 89 7.36 -7.28 8.45
C SER A 89 6.40 -6.22 7.95
N VAL A 90 6.06 -6.34 6.67
CA VAL A 90 5.00 -5.54 6.05
C VAL A 90 4.02 -6.47 5.35
N PHE A 91 2.78 -6.04 5.23
CA PHE A 91 1.77 -6.77 4.50
C PHE A 91 0.91 -5.83 3.67
N ALA A 92 0.19 -6.38 2.71
CA ALA A 92 -0.76 -5.66 1.90
C ALA A 92 -1.95 -6.55 1.58
N LEU A 93 -3.13 -5.95 1.48
CA LEU A 93 -4.33 -6.62 1.01
C LEU A 93 -4.65 -6.11 -0.38
N SER A 94 -4.74 -7.02 -1.35
CA SER A 94 -4.99 -6.63 -2.73
C SER A 94 -5.82 -7.67 -3.43
N LYS A 95 -6.76 -7.21 -4.26
CA LYS A 95 -7.57 -8.08 -5.10
C LYS A 95 -6.86 -8.41 -6.42
N TYR A 96 -6.04 -7.48 -6.91
CA TYR A 96 -5.43 -7.57 -8.24
C TYR A 96 -3.91 -7.43 -8.26
N GLY A 97 -3.29 -7.30 -7.11
CA GLY A 97 -1.88 -6.91 -7.01
C GLY A 97 -0.86 -8.04 -6.94
N GLY A 98 -1.28 -9.32 -7.17
CA GLY A 98 -0.40 -10.46 -6.96
C GLY A 98 0.94 -10.39 -7.68
N ARG A 99 0.91 -10.09 -8.98
CA ARG A 99 2.16 -9.97 -9.76
C ARG A 99 3.09 -8.91 -9.22
N PHE A 100 2.53 -7.77 -8.83
CA PHE A 100 3.30 -6.67 -8.27
C PHE A 100 4.02 -7.11 -7.00
N PHE A 101 3.28 -7.68 -6.04
CA PHE A 101 3.86 -8.05 -4.75
C PHE A 101 4.82 -9.23 -4.85
N PHE A 102 4.53 -10.24 -5.66
CA PHE A 102 5.44 -11.38 -5.85
C PHE A 102 6.80 -10.95 -6.41
N ARG A 103 6.80 -9.92 -7.25
CA ARG A 103 8.03 -9.37 -7.84
C ARG A 103 8.97 -8.80 -6.78
N PHE A 104 8.42 -8.38 -5.63
CA PHE A 104 9.18 -7.79 -4.53
C PHE A 104 9.30 -8.74 -3.33
N GLU A 105 9.29 -10.03 -3.60
CA GLU A 105 9.53 -11.08 -2.59
C GLU A 105 8.43 -11.22 -1.53
N PHE A 106 7.24 -10.68 -1.80
CA PHE A 106 6.09 -10.94 -0.95
C PHE A 106 5.57 -12.34 -1.23
N VAL A 107 5.00 -12.96 -0.20
CA VAL A 107 4.32 -14.25 -0.31
C VAL A 107 2.88 -14.12 0.14
N GLU A 108 2.02 -14.97 -0.40
CA GLU A 108 0.63 -15.03 0.04
C GLU A 108 0.55 -15.55 1.47
N SER A 109 -0.28 -14.92 2.30
CA SER A 109 -0.42 -15.23 3.72
C SER A 109 -1.88 -15.41 4.09
N GLU A 110 -2.12 -15.96 5.28
CA GLU A 110 -3.46 -16.20 5.79
C GLU A 110 -3.94 -15.06 6.67
N LEU A 111 -5.28 -14.96 6.84
CA LEU A 111 -5.91 -13.95 7.69
C LEU A 111 -5.35 -13.97 9.12
N SER A 112 -5.04 -15.14 9.65
CA SER A 112 -4.47 -15.29 11.00
C SER A 112 -3.11 -14.62 11.17
N SER A 113 -2.40 -14.33 10.08
CA SER A 113 -1.11 -13.64 10.12
C SER A 113 -1.22 -12.13 10.32
N LEU A 114 -2.41 -11.57 10.16
CA LEU A 114 -2.63 -10.13 10.30
C LEU A 114 -2.62 -9.68 11.76
N PRO A 115 -2.26 -8.41 12.04
CA PRO A 115 -2.49 -7.81 13.34
C PRO A 115 -3.95 -7.96 13.77
N LYS A 116 -4.18 -8.12 15.06
CA LYS A 116 -5.54 -8.34 15.59
C LYS A 116 -6.53 -7.27 15.18
N LEU A 117 -6.13 -6.01 15.23
CA LEU A 117 -6.99 -4.91 14.80
C LEU A 117 -7.35 -5.02 13.32
N ARG A 118 -6.39 -5.44 12.49
CA ARG A 118 -6.63 -5.57 11.05
C ARG A 118 -7.51 -6.78 10.72
N GLN A 119 -7.42 -7.86 11.48
CA GLN A 119 -8.32 -9.00 11.33
C GLN A 119 -9.77 -8.57 11.53
N LYS A 120 -10.04 -7.72 12.52
CA LYS A 120 -11.38 -7.21 12.81
C LYS A 120 -11.94 -6.36 11.68
N SER A 121 -11.10 -5.66 10.97
CA SER A 121 -11.50 -4.76 9.87
C SER A 121 -11.42 -5.39 8.49
N TYR A 122 -11.08 -6.68 8.40
CA TYR A 122 -10.99 -7.38 7.12
C TYR A 122 -12.37 -7.46 6.46
N ASP A 123 -12.43 -7.04 5.20
CA ASP A 123 -13.66 -7.07 4.42
C ASP A 123 -13.81 -8.41 3.70
N TYR A 124 -14.59 -9.31 4.26
CA TYR A 124 -14.83 -10.64 3.70
C TYR A 124 -15.55 -10.60 2.34
N ALA A 125 -16.39 -9.58 2.13
CA ALA A 125 -17.11 -9.43 0.86
C ALA A 125 -16.16 -9.07 -0.29
N ARG A 126 -15.11 -8.30 -0.01
CA ARG A 126 -14.12 -7.91 -1.00
C ARG A 126 -13.18 -9.07 -1.38
N LYS A 127 -12.94 -10.00 -0.46
CA LYS A 127 -12.08 -11.18 -0.67
C LYS A 127 -10.66 -10.82 -1.14
N SER A 128 -10.08 -9.78 -0.56
CA SER A 128 -8.69 -9.41 -0.86
C SER A 128 -7.73 -10.49 -0.42
N VAL A 129 -6.71 -10.73 -1.23
CA VAL A 129 -5.61 -11.65 -0.89
C VAL A 129 -4.59 -10.90 -0.03
N ILE A 130 -4.00 -11.60 0.92
CA ILE A 130 -3.01 -11.05 1.85
C ILE A 130 -1.63 -11.43 1.36
N TYR A 131 -0.76 -10.43 1.20
CA TYR A 131 0.64 -10.61 0.82
C TYR A 131 1.51 -10.06 1.93
N SER A 132 2.56 -10.77 2.30
CA SER A 132 3.46 -10.32 3.36
C SER A 132 4.92 -10.57 3.03
N ARG A 133 5.80 -9.76 3.65
CA ARG A 133 7.24 -9.87 3.49
C ARG A 133 7.91 -9.49 4.80
N TYR A 134 8.89 -10.28 5.23
CA TYR A 134 9.77 -9.89 6.36
C TYR A 134 10.72 -8.78 5.94
N ILE A 135 11.04 -7.93 6.89
CA ILE A 135 11.97 -6.82 6.69
C ILE A 135 13.36 -7.23 7.21
#